data_9ebc5322a53e810ceabcf77262ad20f4
#
_entry.id   9ebc5322a53e810ceabcf77262ad20f4
#
_cell.length_a   1.000
_cell.length_b   1.000
_cell.length_c   1.000
_cell.angle_alpha   90.00
_cell.angle_beta   90.00
_cell.angle_gamma   90.00
#
_symmetry.space_group_name_H-M   'P 1'
#
loop_
_entity.id
_entity.type
_entity.pdbx_description
1 polymer ?
#
loop_
_entity_poly.entity_id
_entity_poly.type
_entity_poly.pdbx_seq_one_letter_code
_entity_poly.pdbx_strand_id
1 'polypeptide(L)'
;MASDLKPSEHPSQVDVAPEETAQGAIAASGGRALHDGGILGSRGEKLLFALLVALLALAAFLGWRAYVYQEEGDPVASAMLAFEKQNSLIVFSSHFEVVAESEYEQSLGPVTLRKVRQAAIIPADVDYRLDLSAMDMEAFEWNDETQVLSVTLPQLQTSRPNLDESKARLFTEGLLNTGGSQQLLSEQNSEIAERKAQEFAKNPEILNLARTAAKESVRQNLAIPLQVAGYENAKVSVTFADD
;
A
#
# COMPACT_ATOMS: atom_id res chain seq x y z
N MET A 1 40.09 31.68 -18.13
CA MET A 1 39.41 32.96 -18.37
C MET A 1 38.25 32.92 -17.41
N ALA A 2 38.42 33.41 -16.21
CA ALA A 2 38.37 34.82 -15.80
C ALA A 2 36.97 35.38 -16.12
N SER A 3 36.18 35.87 -15.27
CA SER A 3 36.34 36.72 -14.11
C SER A 3 35.03 36.75 -13.36
N ASP A 4 35.02 36.67 -12.04
CA ASP A 4 35.00 37.78 -11.09
C ASP A 4 33.74 38.66 -11.24
N LEU A 5 33.01 38.91 -10.20
CA LEU A 5 33.28 39.73 -9.03
C LEU A 5 32.13 39.72 -8.02
N LYS A 6 32.45 39.54 -6.82
CA LYS A 6 31.97 39.99 -5.52
C LYS A 6 32.09 41.51 -5.39
N PRO A 7 31.81 42.16 -4.27
CA PRO A 7 30.68 42.27 -3.32
C PRO A 7 30.40 43.76 -2.99
N SER A 8 29.67 44.01 -1.95
CA SER A 8 29.84 45.16 -1.00
C SER A 8 28.50 45.48 -0.34
N GLU A 9 28.44 45.44 0.86
CA GLU A 9 28.94 46.10 2.06
C GLU A 9 27.82 46.93 2.74
N HIS A 10 27.70 46.61 3.95
CA HIS A 10 27.27 47.41 5.10
C HIS A 10 27.97 48.78 5.11
N PRO A 11 27.72 49.85 5.91
CA PRO A 11 27.01 49.86 7.20
C PRO A 11 26.22 51.20 7.46
N SER A 12 25.63 51.38 8.59
CA SER A 12 25.95 52.44 9.57
C SER A 12 24.83 52.69 10.56
N GLN A 13 25.10 52.39 11.71
CA GLN A 13 24.90 52.97 13.01
C GLN A 13 25.04 54.49 13.09
N VAL A 14 24.15 55.14 13.81
CA VAL A 14 24.32 56.36 14.62
C VAL A 14 23.17 56.35 15.64
N ASP A 15 23.32 56.02 16.83
CA ASP A 15 23.81 56.58 18.07
C ASP A 15 23.60 58.07 18.21
N VAL A 16 22.86 58.49 19.22
CA VAL A 16 23.11 59.59 20.18
C VAL A 16 21.92 59.74 21.13
N ALA A 17 22.13 59.48 22.40
CA ALA A 17 21.48 60.10 23.56
C ALA A 17 22.30 61.39 23.88
N PRO A 18 22.09 62.12 24.94
CA PRO A 18 21.06 62.24 25.99
C PRO A 18 20.64 63.69 26.36
N GLU A 19 20.17 63.81 27.59
CA GLU A 19 20.04 65.05 28.43
C GLU A 19 18.74 65.81 28.29
N GLU A 20 18.23 66.48 29.24
CA GLU A 20 18.39 66.60 30.70
C GLU A 20 17.22 67.41 31.22
N THR A 21 16.83 67.14 32.43
CA THR A 21 16.40 68.05 33.49
C THR A 21 15.43 69.19 33.24
N ALA A 22 14.31 69.22 33.92
CA ALA A 22 13.97 70.30 34.82
C ALA A 22 12.84 69.92 35.79
N GLN A 23 13.21 70.03 37.04
CA GLN A 23 12.37 70.10 38.24
C GLN A 23 11.38 71.24 38.16
N GLY A 24 10.23 71.09 38.72
CA GLY A 24 9.29 72.12 39.02
C GLY A 24 8.15 71.64 39.87
N ALA A 25 8.33 71.90 41.14
CA ALA A 25 7.49 71.60 42.28
C ALA A 25 6.13 72.28 42.35
N ILE A 26 5.38 71.78 43.27
CA ILE A 26 4.32 72.36 44.13
C ILE A 26 2.87 72.20 43.61
N ALA A 27 2.13 71.65 44.38
CA ALA A 27 1.23 71.86 45.47
C ALA A 27 -0.11 71.09 45.36
N ALA A 28 -0.29 70.29 46.34
CA ALA A 28 -1.50 70.01 47.08
C ALA A 28 -2.83 70.61 46.58
N SER A 29 -3.80 69.78 46.40
CA SER A 29 -4.99 69.74 47.22
C SER A 29 -6.08 68.83 46.57
N GLY A 30 -6.82 68.22 47.36
CA GLY A 30 -8.12 67.77 47.00
C GLY A 30 -8.25 66.28 46.80
N GLY A 31 -8.32 65.58 47.88
CA GLY A 31 -8.91 64.23 47.87
C GLY A 31 -10.30 64.27 47.26
N ARG A 32 -10.46 63.31 46.35
CA ARG A 32 -11.75 62.72 46.10
C ARG A 32 -11.50 61.27 45.83
N ALA A 33 -11.69 60.50 46.88
CA ALA A 33 -11.98 59.09 46.75
C ALA A 33 -13.09 58.91 45.71
N LEU A 34 -12.73 58.52 44.51
CA LEU A 34 -13.70 57.93 43.65
C LEU A 34 -13.94 56.53 44.19
N HIS A 35 -14.99 56.50 44.92
CA HIS A 35 -15.74 55.41 45.40
C HIS A 35 -15.88 54.35 44.32
N ASP A 36 -15.24 53.26 44.59
CA ASP A 36 -15.59 51.92 44.26
C ASP A 36 -17.05 51.80 43.77
N GLY A 37 -17.21 51.69 42.48
CA GLY A 37 -18.43 51.26 41.83
C GLY A 37 -18.37 49.77 41.57
N GLY A 38 -18.08 49.01 42.57
CA GLY A 38 -18.22 47.57 42.56
C GLY A 38 -19.68 47.15 42.43
N ILE A 39 -20.15 47.12 41.19
CA ILE A 39 -21.54 46.65 40.88
C ILE A 39 -21.62 45.11 40.87
N LEU A 40 -20.50 44.45 41.12
CA LEU A 40 -20.49 43.01 41.33
C LEU A 40 -19.97 42.72 42.74
N GLY A 41 -20.88 42.75 43.71
CA GLY A 41 -20.59 42.33 45.09
C GLY A 41 -19.98 40.91 45.08
N SER A 42 -19.24 40.58 46.13
CA SER A 42 -18.47 39.32 46.30
C SER A 42 -19.20 38.01 45.94
N ARG A 43 -20.50 38.06 45.78
CA ARG A 43 -21.34 36.94 45.31
C ARG A 43 -21.27 36.77 43.79
N GLY A 44 -21.17 37.86 42.99
CA GLY A 44 -21.06 37.78 41.54
C GLY A 44 -19.71 37.21 41.07
N GLU A 45 -18.62 37.65 41.73
CA GLU A 45 -17.27 37.07 41.45
C GLU A 45 -17.20 35.58 41.78
N LYS A 46 -17.80 35.19 42.89
CA LYS A 46 -17.87 33.75 43.29
C LYS A 46 -18.71 32.95 42.29
N LEU A 47 -19.79 33.52 41.78
CA LEU A 47 -20.61 32.89 40.73
C LEU A 47 -19.87 32.77 39.41
N LEU A 48 -19.16 33.82 38.99
CA LEU A 48 -18.34 33.79 37.76
C LEU A 48 -17.19 32.81 37.87
N PHE A 49 -16.52 32.78 39.04
CA PHE A 49 -15.47 31.79 39.30
C PHE A 49 -16.01 30.36 39.32
N ALA A 50 -17.15 30.12 39.93
CA ALA A 50 -17.82 28.83 39.95
C ALA A 50 -18.23 28.38 38.53
N LEU A 51 -18.73 29.31 37.70
CA LEU A 51 -19.09 29.04 36.32
C LEU A 51 -17.83 28.70 35.47
N LEU A 52 -16.73 29.42 35.69
CA LEU A 52 -15.47 29.14 34.98
C LEU A 52 -14.89 27.78 35.36
N VAL A 53 -14.92 27.43 36.65
CA VAL A 53 -14.49 26.10 37.13
C VAL A 53 -15.40 25.00 36.55
N ALA A 54 -16.71 25.23 36.52
CA ALA A 54 -17.66 24.27 35.92
C ALA A 54 -17.42 24.08 34.43
N LEU A 55 -17.13 25.16 33.68
CA LEU A 55 -16.76 25.11 32.25
C LEU A 55 -15.44 24.35 32.02
N LEU A 56 -14.42 24.60 32.86
CA LEU A 56 -13.16 23.89 32.79
C LEU A 56 -13.34 22.40 33.13
N ALA A 57 -14.12 22.08 34.16
CA ALA A 57 -14.44 20.69 34.51
C ALA A 57 -15.23 19.98 33.39
N LEU A 58 -16.16 20.67 32.75
CA LEU A 58 -16.89 20.17 31.60
C LEU A 58 -15.97 19.95 30.39
N ALA A 59 -15.11 20.91 30.10
CA ALA A 59 -14.12 20.78 29.02
C ALA A 59 -13.14 19.63 29.28
N ALA A 60 -12.65 19.49 30.52
CA ALA A 60 -11.79 18.37 30.92
C ALA A 60 -12.54 17.04 30.84
N PHE A 61 -13.80 16.98 31.25
CA PHE A 61 -14.66 15.80 31.14
C PHE A 61 -14.94 15.43 29.68
N LEU A 62 -15.26 16.40 28.84
CA LEU A 62 -15.46 16.19 27.40
C LEU A 62 -14.17 15.79 26.70
N GLY A 63 -13.05 16.40 27.06
CA GLY A 63 -11.71 16.02 26.59
C GLY A 63 -11.33 14.60 26.98
N TRP A 64 -11.55 14.23 28.25
CA TRP A 64 -11.36 12.85 28.71
C TRP A 64 -12.30 11.89 27.98
N ARG A 65 -13.57 12.26 27.86
CA ARG A 65 -14.52 11.42 27.13
C ARG A 65 -14.13 11.24 25.66
N ALA A 66 -13.67 12.29 24.99
CA ALA A 66 -13.15 12.21 23.63
C ALA A 66 -11.89 11.36 23.52
N TYR A 67 -11.02 11.41 24.54
CA TYR A 67 -9.79 10.61 24.62
C TYR A 67 -10.06 9.13 24.94
N VAL A 68 -11.02 8.84 25.85
CA VAL A 68 -11.39 7.47 26.23
C VAL A 68 -12.33 6.82 25.22
N TYR A 69 -13.15 7.62 24.50
CA TYR A 69 -13.96 7.19 23.35
C TYR A 69 -13.27 7.54 22.02
N GLN A 70 -11.95 7.38 21.91
CA GLN A 70 -11.41 6.92 20.65
C GLN A 70 -12.00 5.52 20.49
N GLU A 71 -13.13 5.44 19.77
CA GLU A 71 -13.68 4.17 19.34
C GLU A 71 -12.55 3.45 18.61
N GLU A 72 -11.94 2.48 19.29
CA GLU A 72 -11.12 1.50 18.61
C GLU A 72 -12.04 0.92 17.54
N GLY A 73 -11.76 1.24 16.27
CA GLY A 73 -12.58 0.76 15.17
C GLY A 73 -12.56 -0.76 15.20
N ASP A 74 -13.67 -1.41 14.82
CA ASP A 74 -13.71 -2.87 14.72
C ASP A 74 -12.56 -3.35 13.80
N PRO A 75 -11.58 -4.15 14.30
CA PRO A 75 -10.44 -4.60 13.51
C PRO A 75 -10.86 -5.49 12.35
N VAL A 76 -11.92 -6.27 12.51
CA VAL A 76 -12.48 -7.13 11.45
C VAL A 76 -13.12 -6.27 10.38
N ALA A 77 -13.97 -5.30 10.76
CA ALA A 77 -14.58 -4.37 9.80
C ALA A 77 -13.52 -3.53 9.06
N SER A 78 -12.47 -3.10 9.74
CA SER A 78 -11.35 -2.36 9.14
C SER A 78 -10.56 -3.21 8.14
N ALA A 79 -10.33 -4.47 8.45
CA ALA A 79 -9.68 -5.43 7.55
C ALA A 79 -10.55 -5.72 6.32
N MET A 80 -11.86 -5.96 6.52
CA MET A 80 -12.79 -6.19 5.42
C MET A 80 -12.87 -4.99 4.48
N LEU A 81 -12.96 -3.77 5.02
CA LEU A 81 -13.01 -2.56 4.21
C LEU A 81 -11.75 -2.41 3.32
N ALA A 82 -10.60 -2.89 3.78
CA ALA A 82 -9.38 -2.90 2.98
C ALA A 82 -9.49 -3.81 1.76
N PHE A 83 -10.22 -4.92 1.85
CA PHE A 83 -10.42 -5.87 0.76
C PHE A 83 -11.69 -5.61 -0.07
N GLU A 84 -12.73 -4.99 0.49
CA GLU A 84 -14.00 -4.74 -0.21
C GLU A 84 -13.84 -3.97 -1.53
N LYS A 85 -12.80 -3.14 -1.63
CA LYS A 85 -12.48 -2.38 -2.84
C LYS A 85 -11.65 -3.16 -3.87
N GLN A 86 -11.18 -4.35 -3.53
CA GLN A 86 -10.33 -5.17 -4.38
C GLN A 86 -10.97 -6.54 -4.61
N ASN A 87 -11.50 -6.77 -5.80
CA ASN A 87 -12.05 -8.09 -6.15
C ASN A 87 -10.97 -9.16 -6.28
N SER A 88 -9.76 -8.78 -6.67
CA SER A 88 -8.66 -9.71 -6.90
C SER A 88 -7.32 -9.05 -6.60
N LEU A 89 -6.42 -9.78 -5.94
CA LEU A 89 -5.06 -9.34 -5.61
C LEU A 89 -4.05 -10.25 -6.31
N ILE A 90 -3.22 -9.69 -7.21
CA ILE A 90 -2.04 -10.38 -7.74
C ILE A 90 -0.98 -10.36 -6.65
N VAL A 91 -0.58 -11.53 -6.17
CA VAL A 91 0.34 -11.70 -5.05
C VAL A 91 1.73 -12.12 -5.49
N PHE A 92 1.83 -12.71 -6.67
CA PHE A 92 3.08 -13.17 -7.25
C PHE A 92 2.96 -13.25 -8.78
N SER A 93 4.03 -12.93 -9.49
CA SER A 93 4.15 -13.12 -10.95
C SER A 93 5.44 -13.89 -11.24
N SER A 94 5.35 -14.91 -12.06
CA SER A 94 6.48 -15.72 -12.49
C SER A 94 6.77 -15.46 -13.97
N HIS A 95 8.02 -15.12 -14.27
CA HIS A 95 8.54 -14.95 -15.62
C HIS A 95 9.52 -16.07 -15.93
N PHE A 96 9.33 -16.76 -17.03
CA PHE A 96 10.19 -17.89 -17.45
C PHE A 96 10.18 -18.06 -18.98
N GLU A 97 11.15 -18.80 -19.50
CA GLU A 97 11.23 -19.14 -20.91
C GLU A 97 10.79 -20.60 -21.12
N VAL A 98 9.92 -20.82 -22.10
CA VAL A 98 9.44 -22.14 -22.47
C VAL A 98 10.06 -22.56 -23.78
N VAL A 99 10.60 -23.78 -23.82
CA VAL A 99 11.11 -24.40 -25.03
C VAL A 99 10.03 -25.31 -25.62
N ALA A 100 9.53 -24.94 -26.80
CA ALA A 100 8.60 -25.74 -27.58
C ALA A 100 9.30 -26.27 -28.84
N GLU A 101 8.98 -27.48 -29.22
CA GLU A 101 9.49 -28.12 -30.43
C GLU A 101 8.33 -28.69 -31.24
N SER A 102 8.30 -28.38 -32.53
CA SER A 102 7.32 -28.91 -33.48
C SER A 102 8.01 -29.47 -34.70
N GLU A 103 7.34 -30.39 -35.34
CA GLU A 103 7.84 -31.07 -36.54
C GLU A 103 6.74 -31.11 -37.60
N TYR A 104 7.14 -30.77 -38.81
CA TYR A 104 6.30 -30.90 -40.02
C TYR A 104 6.89 -31.94 -40.93
N GLU A 105 6.11 -32.96 -41.25
CA GLU A 105 6.49 -34.01 -42.19
C GLU A 105 5.50 -34.08 -43.32
N GLN A 106 6.02 -34.09 -44.53
CA GLN A 106 5.22 -34.31 -45.74
C GLN A 106 5.67 -35.62 -46.39
N SER A 107 4.77 -36.57 -46.45
CA SER A 107 5.02 -37.92 -47.03
C SER A 107 4.12 -38.19 -48.22
N LEU A 108 4.62 -38.94 -49.19
CA LEU A 108 3.85 -39.46 -50.30
C LEU A 108 3.93 -41.00 -50.23
N GLY A 109 2.89 -41.65 -49.71
CA GLY A 109 2.93 -43.05 -49.37
C GLY A 109 4.02 -43.37 -48.37
N PRO A 110 4.88 -44.38 -48.56
CA PRO A 110 5.94 -44.75 -47.62
C PRO A 110 7.18 -43.86 -47.70
N VAL A 111 7.19 -42.85 -48.59
CA VAL A 111 8.36 -41.99 -48.82
C VAL A 111 8.15 -40.62 -48.18
N THR A 112 9.02 -40.27 -47.24
CA THR A 112 9.08 -38.93 -46.65
C THR A 112 9.76 -37.99 -47.68
N LEU A 113 9.01 -37.00 -48.17
CA LEU A 113 9.48 -36.00 -49.12
C LEU A 113 10.11 -34.82 -48.46
N ARG A 114 9.63 -34.46 -47.25
CA ARG A 114 10.10 -33.29 -46.53
C ARG A 114 9.92 -33.51 -45.04
N LYS A 115 10.90 -33.08 -44.28
CA LYS A 115 10.87 -33.03 -42.84
C LYS A 115 11.49 -31.72 -42.35
N VAL A 116 10.73 -30.93 -41.61
CA VAL A 116 11.17 -29.65 -41.03
C VAL A 116 10.90 -29.71 -39.56
N ARG A 117 11.90 -29.34 -38.74
CA ARG A 117 11.75 -29.17 -37.29
C ARG A 117 11.93 -27.72 -36.94
N GLN A 118 11.15 -27.26 -35.97
CA GLN A 118 11.30 -25.94 -35.44
C GLN A 118 11.26 -26.00 -33.90
N ALA A 119 12.29 -25.44 -33.28
CA ALA A 119 12.32 -25.17 -31.86
C ALA A 119 12.05 -23.69 -31.64
N ALA A 120 11.22 -23.36 -30.65
CA ALA A 120 10.90 -22.00 -30.25
C ALA A 120 11.22 -21.85 -28.75
N ILE A 121 11.92 -20.78 -28.39
CA ILE A 121 12.08 -20.33 -27.02
C ILE A 121 11.19 -19.11 -26.83
N ILE A 122 10.13 -19.25 -26.05
CA ILE A 122 9.08 -18.23 -25.91
C ILE A 122 9.02 -17.80 -24.45
N PRO A 123 9.22 -16.48 -24.14
CA PRO A 123 8.98 -15.96 -22.81
C PRO A 123 7.51 -16.07 -22.42
N ALA A 124 7.24 -16.40 -21.17
CA ALA A 124 5.91 -16.56 -20.63
C ALA A 124 5.80 -15.92 -19.24
N ASP A 125 4.68 -15.26 -19.01
CA ASP A 125 4.32 -14.69 -17.71
C ASP A 125 3.09 -15.40 -17.16
N VAL A 126 3.11 -15.73 -15.86
CA VAL A 126 1.96 -16.28 -15.15
C VAL A 126 1.77 -15.52 -13.85
N ASP A 127 0.56 -15.01 -13.65
CA ASP A 127 0.17 -14.34 -12.41
C ASP A 127 -0.55 -15.32 -11.47
N TYR A 128 -0.21 -15.19 -10.18
CA TYR A 128 -0.89 -15.86 -9.08
C TYR A 128 -1.68 -14.84 -8.30
N ARG A 129 -2.97 -15.10 -8.13
CA ARG A 129 -3.91 -14.15 -7.54
C ARG A 129 -4.79 -14.79 -6.49
N LEU A 130 -5.23 -13.95 -5.54
CA LEU A 130 -6.28 -14.26 -4.60
C LEU A 130 -7.58 -13.64 -5.09
N ASP A 131 -8.67 -14.39 -5.04
CA ASP A 131 -10.01 -13.88 -5.25
C ASP A 131 -10.55 -13.39 -3.90
N LEU A 132 -10.43 -12.08 -3.66
CA LEU A 132 -10.85 -11.47 -2.40
C LEU A 132 -12.38 -11.31 -2.32
N SER A 133 -13.10 -11.41 -3.45
CA SER A 133 -14.55 -11.36 -3.47
C SER A 133 -15.21 -12.60 -2.81
N ALA A 134 -14.43 -13.67 -2.68
CA ALA A 134 -14.84 -14.90 -1.99
C ALA A 134 -14.63 -14.86 -0.47
N MET A 135 -14.04 -13.76 0.06
CA MET A 135 -13.79 -13.60 1.49
C MET A 135 -14.97 -12.89 2.14
N ASP A 136 -15.49 -13.48 3.20
CA ASP A 136 -16.53 -12.92 4.06
C ASP A 136 -16.00 -12.64 5.48
N MET A 137 -16.87 -12.23 6.39
CA MET A 137 -16.49 -11.98 7.78
C MET A 137 -15.92 -13.21 8.49
N GLU A 138 -16.31 -14.40 8.09
CA GLU A 138 -15.85 -15.65 8.69
C GLU A 138 -14.38 -15.95 8.38
N ALA A 139 -13.84 -15.30 7.34
CA ALA A 139 -12.43 -15.39 6.99
C ALA A 139 -11.52 -14.60 7.94
N PHE A 140 -12.08 -13.75 8.80
CA PHE A 140 -11.35 -12.87 9.71
C PHE A 140 -11.76 -13.16 11.16
N GLU A 141 -10.81 -13.46 12.01
CA GLU A 141 -11.01 -13.71 13.43
C GLU A 141 -10.07 -12.83 14.26
N TRP A 142 -10.66 -12.02 15.15
CA TRP A 142 -9.90 -11.16 16.05
C TRP A 142 -9.83 -11.73 17.46
N ASN A 143 -8.64 -11.73 18.05
CA ASN A 143 -8.41 -12.12 19.42
C ASN A 143 -7.93 -10.90 20.23
N ASP A 144 -8.78 -10.39 21.12
CA ASP A 144 -8.53 -9.21 21.95
C ASP A 144 -7.39 -9.41 22.95
N GLU A 145 -7.23 -10.62 23.49
CA GLU A 145 -6.21 -10.88 24.51
C GLU A 145 -4.79 -10.85 23.93
N THR A 146 -4.63 -11.38 22.73
CA THR A 146 -3.34 -11.49 22.03
C THR A 146 -3.11 -10.38 21.02
N GLN A 147 -4.14 -9.61 20.70
CA GLN A 147 -4.17 -8.60 19.62
C GLN A 147 -3.73 -9.19 18.27
N VAL A 148 -4.24 -10.37 17.95
CA VAL A 148 -3.95 -11.07 16.71
C VAL A 148 -5.19 -11.11 15.83
N LEU A 149 -5.06 -10.63 14.61
CA LEU A 149 -6.04 -10.85 13.54
C LEU A 149 -5.62 -12.09 12.76
N SER A 150 -6.40 -13.15 12.85
CA SER A 150 -6.25 -14.35 12.03
C SER A 150 -7.03 -14.20 10.75
N VAL A 151 -6.41 -14.49 9.61
CA VAL A 151 -7.02 -14.37 8.29
C VAL A 151 -6.85 -15.69 7.53
N THR A 152 -7.97 -16.24 7.07
CA THR A 152 -7.99 -17.46 6.25
C THR A 152 -8.17 -17.07 4.78
N LEU A 153 -7.16 -17.36 3.96
CA LEU A 153 -7.16 -17.02 2.54
C LEU A 153 -7.87 -18.11 1.70
N PRO A 154 -8.55 -17.69 0.62
CA PRO A 154 -9.04 -18.63 -0.38
C PRO A 154 -7.88 -19.25 -1.15
N GLN A 155 -8.18 -20.30 -1.94
CA GLN A 155 -7.19 -20.94 -2.79
C GLN A 155 -6.60 -19.98 -3.81
N LEU A 156 -5.30 -20.13 -4.07
CA LEU A 156 -4.59 -19.40 -5.10
C LEU A 156 -5.07 -19.79 -6.49
N GLN A 157 -5.35 -18.78 -7.30
CA GLN A 157 -5.70 -18.94 -8.71
C GLN A 157 -4.51 -18.55 -9.58
N THR A 158 -4.21 -19.36 -10.59
CA THR A 158 -3.22 -19.06 -11.62
C THR A 158 -3.90 -18.49 -12.86
N SER A 159 -3.32 -17.44 -13.45
CA SER A 159 -3.77 -16.92 -14.75
C SER A 159 -3.45 -17.92 -15.87
N ARG A 160 -4.07 -17.72 -17.02
CA ARG A 160 -3.53 -18.31 -18.25
C ARG A 160 -2.15 -17.73 -18.50
N PRO A 161 -1.19 -18.53 -18.99
CA PRO A 161 0.10 -18.02 -19.41
C PRO A 161 -0.05 -16.95 -20.48
N ASN A 162 0.66 -15.87 -20.31
CA ASN A 162 0.80 -14.84 -21.33
C ASN A 162 2.13 -15.05 -22.05
N LEU A 163 2.07 -15.56 -23.29
CA LEU A 163 3.24 -15.82 -24.12
C LEU A 163 3.64 -14.55 -24.86
N ASP A 164 4.89 -14.13 -24.74
CA ASP A 164 5.45 -13.03 -25.53
C ASP A 164 6.04 -13.58 -26.85
N GLU A 165 5.19 -13.86 -27.81
CA GLU A 165 5.58 -14.37 -29.13
C GLU A 165 6.44 -13.37 -29.91
N SER A 166 6.36 -12.09 -29.59
CA SER A 166 7.16 -11.06 -30.24
C SER A 166 8.65 -11.17 -29.91
N LYS A 167 8.96 -11.77 -28.74
CA LYS A 167 10.32 -12.05 -28.28
C LYS A 167 10.74 -13.50 -28.48
N ALA A 168 9.91 -14.29 -29.16
CA ALA A 168 10.24 -15.68 -29.42
C ALA A 168 11.50 -15.81 -30.27
N ARG A 169 12.37 -16.74 -29.87
CA ARG A 169 13.55 -17.12 -30.63
C ARG A 169 13.29 -18.44 -31.34
N LEU A 170 13.30 -18.42 -32.67
CA LEU A 170 12.99 -19.56 -33.50
C LEU A 170 14.27 -20.16 -34.09
N PHE A 171 14.37 -21.48 -34.02
CA PHE A 171 15.44 -22.26 -34.59
C PHE A 171 14.82 -23.30 -35.53
N THR A 172 15.10 -23.21 -36.82
CA THR A 172 14.50 -24.11 -37.80
C THR A 172 15.59 -24.97 -38.47
N GLU A 173 15.36 -26.26 -38.52
CA GLU A 173 16.21 -27.25 -39.16
C GLU A 173 15.40 -27.96 -40.27
N GLY A 174 16.00 -28.11 -41.44
CA GLY A 174 15.39 -28.80 -42.59
C GLY A 174 15.44 -27.99 -43.89
N LEU A 175 15.25 -28.68 -45.02
CA LEU A 175 15.32 -28.08 -46.34
C LEU A 175 13.99 -27.44 -46.75
N LEU A 176 14.06 -26.19 -47.22
CA LEU A 176 12.98 -25.43 -47.85
C LEU A 176 11.75 -25.20 -46.97
N ASN A 177 11.83 -24.16 -46.17
CA ASN A 177 10.68 -23.63 -45.47
C ASN A 177 9.77 -22.84 -46.41
N THR A 178 8.58 -23.34 -46.69
CA THR A 178 7.55 -22.57 -47.38
C THR A 178 6.72 -21.82 -46.32
N GLY A 179 6.26 -20.59 -46.63
CA GLY A 179 5.54 -19.76 -45.67
C GLY A 179 4.40 -20.46 -44.93
N GLY A 180 3.69 -21.39 -45.56
CA GLY A 180 2.61 -22.17 -44.92
C GLY A 180 3.09 -23.17 -43.85
N SER A 181 4.22 -23.86 -44.07
CA SER A 181 4.77 -24.77 -43.09
C SER A 181 5.36 -24.02 -41.89
N GLN A 182 5.92 -22.84 -42.11
CA GLN A 182 6.47 -22.01 -41.03
C GLN A 182 5.37 -21.50 -40.08
N GLN A 183 4.25 -21.04 -40.66
CA GLN A 183 3.12 -20.59 -39.85
C GLN A 183 2.56 -21.74 -39.00
N LEU A 184 2.34 -22.90 -39.61
CA LEU A 184 1.84 -24.08 -38.92
C LEU A 184 2.76 -24.50 -37.76
N LEU A 185 4.08 -24.53 -37.97
CA LEU A 185 5.06 -24.86 -36.92
C LEU A 185 5.06 -23.81 -35.78
N SER A 186 4.90 -22.52 -36.13
CA SER A 186 4.80 -21.48 -35.10
C SER A 186 3.54 -21.60 -34.27
N GLU A 187 2.38 -21.87 -34.90
CA GLU A 187 1.11 -22.11 -34.18
C GLU A 187 1.23 -23.33 -33.25
N GLN A 188 1.80 -24.43 -33.73
CA GLN A 188 2.03 -25.64 -32.91
C GLN A 188 2.99 -25.37 -31.75
N ASN A 189 4.05 -24.61 -31.98
CA ASN A 189 5.00 -24.23 -30.93
C ASN A 189 4.34 -23.34 -29.87
N SER A 190 3.47 -22.40 -30.24
CA SER A 190 2.71 -21.58 -29.30
C SER A 190 1.77 -22.43 -28.44
N GLU A 191 1.04 -23.39 -29.04
CA GLU A 191 0.19 -24.32 -28.29
C GLU A 191 0.97 -25.20 -27.32
N ILE A 192 2.13 -25.74 -27.77
CA ILE A 192 3.01 -26.54 -26.91
C ILE A 192 3.57 -25.70 -25.78
N ALA A 193 3.98 -24.46 -26.07
CA ALA A 193 4.49 -23.54 -25.07
C ALA A 193 3.43 -23.17 -24.03
N GLU A 194 2.18 -22.92 -24.44
CA GLU A 194 1.08 -22.64 -23.52
C GLU A 194 0.84 -23.82 -22.54
N ARG A 195 0.77 -25.05 -23.07
CA ARG A 195 0.61 -26.24 -22.21
C ARG A 195 1.77 -26.40 -21.23
N LYS A 196 3.01 -26.30 -21.71
CA LYS A 196 4.19 -26.39 -20.84
C LYS A 196 4.24 -25.29 -19.80
N ALA A 197 3.85 -24.06 -20.18
CA ALA A 197 3.76 -22.95 -19.25
C ALA A 197 2.70 -23.20 -18.16
N GLN A 198 1.54 -23.74 -18.53
CA GLN A 198 0.50 -24.13 -17.56
C GLN A 198 0.97 -25.23 -16.60
N GLU A 199 1.71 -26.21 -17.11
CA GLU A 199 2.30 -27.27 -16.29
C GLU A 199 3.35 -26.70 -15.32
N PHE A 200 4.21 -25.81 -15.81
CA PHE A 200 5.22 -25.14 -14.99
C PHE A 200 4.59 -24.30 -13.89
N ALA A 201 3.53 -23.56 -14.20
CA ALA A 201 2.80 -22.73 -13.24
C ALA A 201 2.17 -23.56 -12.09
N LYS A 202 1.93 -24.85 -12.29
CA LYS A 202 1.42 -25.77 -11.27
C LYS A 202 2.53 -26.49 -10.50
N ASN A 203 3.80 -26.15 -10.75
CA ASN A 203 4.91 -26.73 -10.01
C ASN A 203 4.75 -26.42 -8.50
N PRO A 204 4.85 -27.43 -7.61
CA PRO A 204 4.69 -27.24 -6.17
C PRO A 204 5.64 -26.20 -5.57
N GLU A 205 6.86 -26.10 -6.07
CA GLU A 205 7.84 -25.10 -5.58
C GLU A 205 7.38 -23.67 -5.89
N ILE A 206 6.89 -23.44 -7.11
CA ILE A 206 6.37 -22.13 -7.52
C ILE A 206 5.10 -21.79 -6.74
N LEU A 207 4.20 -22.76 -6.57
CA LEU A 207 2.99 -22.58 -5.76
C LEU A 207 3.33 -22.23 -4.31
N ASN A 208 4.32 -22.89 -3.71
CA ASN A 208 4.76 -22.56 -2.34
C ASN A 208 5.35 -21.15 -2.23
N LEU A 209 6.10 -20.73 -3.24
CA LEU A 209 6.60 -19.34 -3.32
C LEU A 209 5.44 -18.36 -3.41
N ALA A 210 4.48 -18.62 -4.28
CA ALA A 210 3.30 -17.77 -4.45
C ALA A 210 2.43 -17.73 -3.18
N ARG A 211 2.26 -18.85 -2.47
CA ARG A 211 1.56 -18.90 -1.16
C ARG A 211 2.28 -18.07 -0.09
N THR A 212 3.60 -18.15 -0.05
CA THR A 212 4.39 -17.35 0.89
C THR A 212 4.26 -15.86 0.58
N ALA A 213 4.36 -15.48 -0.69
CA ALA A 213 4.18 -14.10 -1.14
C ALA A 213 2.75 -13.60 -0.85
N ALA A 214 1.73 -14.45 -1.01
CA ALA A 214 0.34 -14.14 -0.68
C ALA A 214 0.16 -13.81 0.80
N LYS A 215 0.67 -14.68 1.69
CA LYS A 215 0.61 -14.46 3.15
C LYS A 215 1.28 -13.14 3.55
N GLU A 216 2.43 -12.85 2.96
CA GLU A 216 3.15 -11.61 3.27
C GLU A 216 2.44 -10.37 2.71
N SER A 217 1.95 -10.42 1.47
CA SER A 217 1.21 -9.31 0.86
C SER A 217 -0.06 -8.97 1.65
N VAL A 218 -0.81 -9.97 2.08
CA VAL A 218 -2.02 -9.77 2.90
C VAL A 218 -1.66 -9.20 4.26
N ARG A 219 -0.62 -9.71 4.91
CA ARG A 219 -0.14 -9.19 6.21
C ARG A 219 0.21 -7.71 6.11
N GLN A 220 0.95 -7.31 5.08
CA GLN A 220 1.34 -5.92 4.88
C GLN A 220 0.14 -5.02 4.55
N ASN A 221 -0.78 -5.48 3.71
CA ASN A 221 -1.96 -4.72 3.33
C ASN A 221 -2.94 -4.50 4.51
N LEU A 222 -2.94 -5.38 5.50
CA LEU A 222 -3.78 -5.25 6.69
C LEU A 222 -3.12 -4.46 7.83
N ALA A 223 -1.79 -4.36 7.85
CA ALA A 223 -1.07 -3.65 8.91
C ALA A 223 -1.49 -2.17 9.00
N ILE A 224 -1.61 -1.47 7.87
CA ILE A 224 -1.97 -0.05 7.84
C ILE A 224 -3.42 0.19 8.31
N PRO A 225 -4.45 -0.51 7.79
CA PRO A 225 -5.82 -0.38 8.27
C PRO A 225 -5.97 -0.62 9.77
N LEU A 226 -5.29 -1.64 10.32
CA LEU A 226 -5.32 -1.93 11.74
C LEU A 226 -4.70 -0.80 12.57
N GLN A 227 -3.57 -0.24 12.14
CA GLN A 227 -2.95 0.91 12.82
C GLN A 227 -3.88 2.13 12.80
N VAL A 228 -4.52 2.41 11.67
CA VAL A 228 -5.49 3.52 11.55
C VAL A 228 -6.72 3.29 12.43
N ALA A 229 -7.12 2.04 12.63
CA ALA A 229 -8.21 1.67 13.52
C ALA A 229 -7.84 1.74 15.02
N GLY A 230 -6.58 2.07 15.37
CA GLY A 230 -6.11 2.21 16.76
C GLY A 230 -5.31 1.01 17.28
N TYR A 231 -5.12 -0.03 16.52
CA TYR A 231 -4.42 -1.26 16.91
C TYR A 231 -2.95 -1.23 16.47
N GLU A 232 -2.14 -0.35 17.06
CA GLU A 232 -0.72 -0.15 16.70
C GLU A 232 0.15 -1.41 16.88
N ASN A 233 -0.21 -2.27 17.84
CA ASN A 233 0.54 -3.49 18.17
C ASN A 233 -0.09 -4.76 17.62
N ALA A 234 -1.14 -4.65 16.80
CA ALA A 234 -1.81 -5.81 16.24
C ALA A 234 -0.87 -6.63 15.37
N LYS A 235 -0.99 -7.94 15.50
CA LYS A 235 -0.30 -8.91 14.63
C LYS A 235 -1.30 -9.55 13.68
N VAL A 236 -0.88 -9.77 12.45
CA VAL A 236 -1.70 -10.47 11.45
C VAL A 236 -1.12 -11.86 11.21
N SER A 237 -1.92 -12.87 11.49
CA SER A 237 -1.63 -14.28 11.18
C SER A 237 -2.41 -14.68 9.94
N VAL A 238 -1.74 -15.20 8.92
CA VAL A 238 -2.36 -15.52 7.64
C VAL A 238 -2.14 -17.00 7.32
N THR A 239 -3.22 -17.71 7.06
CA THR A 239 -3.23 -19.13 6.66
C THR A 239 -4.08 -19.31 5.41
N PHE A 240 -3.89 -20.41 4.69
CA PHE A 240 -4.83 -20.82 3.64
C PHE A 240 -5.83 -21.83 4.20
N ALA A 241 -6.99 -21.91 3.59
CA ALA A 241 -8.03 -22.85 4.01
C ALA A 241 -7.62 -24.33 3.90
N ASP A 242 -6.57 -24.61 3.13
CA ASP A 242 -6.02 -25.95 2.86
C ASP A 242 -4.64 -26.19 3.51
N ASP A 243 -4.21 -25.34 4.45
CA ASP A 243 -2.95 -25.51 5.22
C ASP A 243 -3.06 -26.57 6.33
#